data_27e157c8c138fb3fa3e5f480b0c06718
#
_entry.id   27e157c8c138fb3fa3e5f480b0c06718
#
_cell.length_a   1.000
_cell.length_b   1.000
_cell.length_c   1.000
_cell.angle_alpha   90.00
_cell.angle_beta   90.00
_cell.angle_gamma   90.00
#
_symmetry.space_group_name_H-M   'P 1'
#
loop_
_entity.id
_entity.type
_entity.pdbx_description
1 polymer ?
#
loop_
_entity_poly.entity_id
_entity_poly.type
_entity_poly.pdbx_seq_one_letter_code
_entity_poly.pdbx_strand_id
1 'polypeptide(L)' 'MKLLKTIKKIIQEAEEQYNNACESFVPVDELDRLEKHYKDSLKLLKLYKSEEKKKR' A
#
# COMPACT_ATOMS: atom_id res chain seq x y z
N MET A 1 -5.82 -9.86 14.08
CA MET A 1 -4.82 -9.01 14.71
C MET A 1 -4.90 -7.58 14.23
N LYS A 2 -4.55 -6.70 15.13
CA LYS A 2 -4.67 -5.28 14.83
C LYS A 2 -3.67 -4.84 13.77
N LEU A 3 -2.50 -5.44 13.78
CA LEU A 3 -1.48 -5.04 12.82
C LEU A 3 -1.91 -5.31 11.38
N LEU A 4 -2.54 -6.45 11.17
CA LEU A 4 -3.01 -6.79 9.83
C LEU A 4 -4.06 -5.78 9.37
N LYS A 5 -4.94 -5.40 10.25
CA LYS A 5 -5.96 -4.40 9.91
C LYS A 5 -5.32 -3.07 9.56
N THR A 6 -4.31 -2.69 10.31
CA THR A 6 -3.62 -1.44 10.04
C THR A 6 -2.95 -1.46 8.69
N ILE A 7 -2.29 -2.57 8.36
CA ILE A 7 -1.61 -2.69 7.07
C ILE A 7 -2.62 -2.63 5.93
N LYS A 8 -3.74 -3.31 6.08
CA LYS A 8 -4.78 -3.28 5.05
C LYS A 8 -5.33 -1.88 4.86
N LYS A 9 -5.49 -1.15 5.95
CA LYS A 9 -5.98 0.22 5.87
C LYS A 9 -4.99 1.12 5.14
N ILE A 10 -3.70 0.94 5.42
CA ILE A 10 -2.67 1.72 4.74
C ILE A 10 -2.72 1.45 3.25
N ILE A 11 -2.86 0.19 2.86
CA ILE A 11 -2.92 -0.16 1.45
C ILE A 11 -4.14 0.46 0.79
N GLN A 12 -5.27 0.40 1.47
CA GLN A 12 -6.50 0.96 0.92
C GLN A 12 -6.36 2.47 0.72
N GLU A 13 -5.78 3.15 1.68
CA GLU A 13 -5.59 4.59 1.57
C GLU A 13 -4.61 4.92 0.45
N ALA A 14 -3.55 4.14 0.33
CA ALA A 14 -2.58 4.38 -0.73
C ALA A 14 -3.22 4.17 -2.10
N GLU A 15 -4.03 3.15 -2.23
CA GLU A 15 -4.72 2.89 -3.49
C GLU A 15 -5.67 4.02 -3.83
N GLU A 16 -6.38 4.49 -2.83
CA GLU A 16 -7.34 5.58 -3.03
C GLU A 16 -6.62 6.85 -3.46
N GLN A 17 -5.51 7.15 -2.81
CA GLN A 17 -4.74 8.34 -3.18
C GLN A 17 -4.18 8.23 -4.58
N TYR A 18 -3.70 7.06 -4.94
CA TYR A 18 -3.17 6.86 -6.28
C TYR A 18 -4.26 7.02 -7.33
N ASN A 19 -5.43 6.44 -7.08
CA ASN A 19 -6.54 6.56 -8.02
C ASN A 19 -6.98 8.01 -8.16
N ASN A 20 -7.06 8.73 -7.05
CA ASN A 20 -7.43 10.14 -7.10
C ASN A 20 -6.41 10.95 -7.89
N ALA A 21 -5.15 10.65 -7.71
CA ALA A 21 -4.10 11.34 -8.44
C ALA A 21 -4.17 11.06 -9.92
N CYS A 22 -4.53 9.82 -10.28
CA CYS A 22 -4.67 9.47 -11.69
C CYS A 22 -5.80 10.24 -12.35
N GLU A 23 -6.86 10.51 -11.59
CA GLU A 23 -7.98 11.27 -12.13
C GLU A 23 -7.71 12.77 -12.14
N SER A 24 -6.78 13.21 -11.31
CA SER A 24 -6.39 14.61 -11.27
C SER A 24 -5.11 14.80 -12.09
N PHE A 25 -4.89 16.05 -12.47
CA PHE A 25 -3.68 16.37 -13.23
C PHE A 25 -2.54 16.64 -12.27
N VAL A 26 -1.91 15.59 -11.79
CA VAL A 26 -0.77 15.71 -10.90
C VAL A 26 0.51 15.42 -11.68
N PRO A 27 1.65 15.96 -11.23
CA PRO A 27 2.92 15.70 -11.90
C PRO A 27 3.28 14.23 -11.85
N VAL A 28 4.08 13.81 -12.83
CA VAL A 28 4.53 12.43 -12.89
C VAL A 28 5.32 12.06 -11.65
N ASP A 29 6.09 13.01 -11.14
CA ASP A 29 6.88 12.76 -9.94
C ASP A 29 5.99 12.35 -8.77
N GLU A 30 4.86 13.02 -8.64
CA GLU A 30 3.95 12.70 -7.56
C GLU A 30 3.29 11.35 -7.77
N LEU A 31 2.94 11.05 -9.01
CA LEU A 31 2.38 9.74 -9.34
C LEU A 31 3.38 8.63 -9.00
N ASP A 32 4.63 8.86 -9.33
CA ASP A 32 5.67 7.88 -9.01
C ASP A 32 5.75 7.63 -7.53
N ARG A 33 5.69 8.69 -6.74
CA ARG A 33 5.76 8.54 -5.29
C ARG A 33 4.58 7.75 -4.75
N LEU A 34 3.39 8.07 -5.23
CA LEU A 34 2.20 7.36 -4.77
C LEU A 34 2.24 5.90 -5.18
N GLU A 35 2.68 5.63 -6.39
CA GLU A 35 2.79 4.27 -6.86
C GLU A 35 3.80 3.50 -6.02
N LYS A 36 4.92 4.11 -5.72
CA LYS A 36 5.93 3.45 -4.92
C LYS A 36 5.41 3.16 -3.52
N HIS A 37 4.71 4.13 -2.95
CA HIS A 37 4.14 3.94 -1.63
C HIS A 37 3.14 2.79 -1.63
N TYR A 38 2.33 2.73 -2.65
CA TYR A 38 1.34 1.66 -2.78
C TYR A 38 2.02 0.31 -2.90
N LYS A 39 3.04 0.23 -3.73
CA LYS A 39 3.76 -1.03 -3.91
C LYS A 39 4.48 -1.45 -2.64
N ASP A 40 5.05 -0.49 -1.92
CA ASP A 40 5.72 -0.79 -0.66
C ASP A 40 4.72 -1.34 0.34
N SER A 41 3.53 -0.78 0.38
CA SER A 41 2.50 -1.26 1.30
C SER A 41 2.10 -2.69 0.97
N LEU A 42 1.96 -3.00 -0.31
CA LEU A 42 1.65 -4.36 -0.72
C LEU A 42 2.75 -5.32 -0.34
N LYS A 43 3.99 -4.89 -0.49
CA LYS A 43 5.12 -5.72 -0.12
C LYS A 43 5.12 -5.99 1.38
N LEU A 44 4.79 -4.99 2.16
CA LEU A 44 4.74 -5.14 3.60
C LEU A 44 3.68 -6.16 3.99
N LEU A 45 2.52 -6.11 3.35
CA LEU A 45 1.47 -7.07 3.63
C LEU A 45 1.92 -8.48 3.29
N LYS A 46 2.62 -8.62 2.18
CA LYS A 46 3.12 -9.92 1.76
C LYS A 46 4.08 -10.48 2.79
N LEU A 47 4.99 -9.65 3.27
CA LEU A 47 5.96 -10.08 4.26
C LEU A 47 5.28 -10.49 5.56
N TYR A 48 4.29 -9.73 5.95
CA TYR A 48 3.58 -10.03 7.19
C TYR A 48 2.86 -11.36 7.10
N LYS A 49 2.20 -11.60 5.98
CA LYS A 49 1.50 -12.87 5.80
C LYS A 49 2.45 -14.04 5.73
N SER A 50 3.59 -13.82 5.09
CA SER A 50 4.58 -14.88 4.97
C SER A 50 5.11 -15.27 6.34
N GLU A 51 5.36 -14.28 7.18
CA GLU A 51 5.85 -14.55 8.53
C GLU A 51 4.82 -15.28 9.36
N GLU A 52 3.56 -14.92 9.19
CA GLU A 52 2.51 -15.58 9.93
C GLU A 52 2.44 -17.05 9.57
N LYS A 53 2.62 -17.36 8.31
CA LYS A 53 2.60 -18.74 7.87
C LYS A 53 3.78 -19.50 8.42
N LYS A 54 4.93 -18.86 8.51
CA LYS A 54 6.12 -19.53 9.00
C LYS A 54 6.04 -19.86 10.47
N LYS A 55 5.27 -19.12 11.19
CA LYS A 55 5.20 -19.29 12.64
C LYS A 55 4.53 -20.58 13.05
N ARG A 56 3.91 -21.25 12.16
CA ARG A 56 3.28 -22.52 12.50
C ARG A 56 4.30 -23.64 12.64
#